data_5b797984458123b6308ff5ae40d53f98
#
_entry.id   5b797984458123b6308ff5ae40d53f98
#
_cell.length_a   1.000
_cell.length_b   1.000
_cell.length_c   1.000
_cell.angle_alpha   90.00
_cell.angle_beta   90.00
_cell.angle_gamma   90.00
#
_symmetry.space_group_name_H-M   'P 1'
#
loop_
_entity.id
_entity.type
_entity.pdbx_description
1 polymer ?
#
loop_
_entity_poly.entity_id
_entity_poly.type
_entity_poly.pdbx_seq_one_letter_code
_entity_poly.pdbx_strand_id
1 'polypeptide(L)'
;SGYKGPLQCFEEKGYASRENFSFKGDIMHNKFFIVDNKYVWTGSSNISGTGTGGYNANVVVSLKSEFIAKYYLIEFEQMFNGYFHRAKKKLKKKDIEVDIDGQEVSLFFSPQGYAMYRGVIPLIRESKESIDVSVFFLTHKNVSKELVLAKQRGVSVRVILDATAATNGYSKHNYLRENGIPVKVEDWGGKMHMKSALIDNKNLIIGSMNWTSAGESKNDENTLIIKNAKDASSYKDFYNEMWDSIPDKWLKNDPMAESIESGYSCGDGIDNDFDGAIDMNDDGCL
;
A
#
# COMPACT_ATOMS: atom_id res chain seq x y z
N SER A 1 25.25 -8.08 21.78
CA SER A 1 25.29 -6.85 20.98
C SER A 1 23.86 -6.39 20.75
N GLY A 2 23.42 -5.38 21.53
CA GLY A 2 22.06 -4.89 21.38
C GLY A 2 21.86 -4.24 20.01
N TYR A 3 20.87 -4.69 19.27
CA TYR A 3 20.40 -4.00 18.08
C TYR A 3 19.88 -2.62 18.49
N LYS A 4 20.57 -1.57 18.04
CA LYS A 4 20.09 -0.20 18.23
C LYS A 4 19.02 0.07 17.19
N GLY A 5 17.82 0.40 17.64
CA GLY A 5 16.75 0.81 16.73
C GLY A 5 17.14 2.05 15.92
N PRO A 6 16.53 2.26 14.74
CA PRO A 6 16.83 3.41 13.88
C PRO A 6 16.71 4.76 14.62
N LEU A 7 15.74 4.90 15.50
CA LEU A 7 15.50 6.11 16.28
C LEU A 7 16.69 6.46 17.18
N GLN A 8 17.23 5.48 17.91
CA GLN A 8 18.40 5.67 18.75
C GLN A 8 19.63 6.11 17.94
N CYS A 9 19.82 5.57 16.72
CA CYS A 9 20.90 6.03 15.84
C CYS A 9 20.76 7.49 15.41
N PHE A 10 19.54 7.97 15.17
CA PHE A 10 19.29 9.37 14.86
C PHE A 10 19.58 10.28 16.03
N GLU A 11 19.12 9.92 17.23
CA GLU A 11 19.37 10.69 18.46
C GLU A 11 20.85 10.78 18.81
N GLU A 12 21.59 9.68 18.70
CA GLU A 12 23.04 9.65 18.92
C GLU A 12 23.82 10.54 17.94
N LYS A 13 23.28 10.77 16.75
CA LYS A 13 23.85 11.67 15.74
C LYS A 13 23.32 13.11 15.82
N GLY A 14 22.49 13.40 16.84
CA GLY A 14 21.92 14.73 17.04
C GLY A 14 20.80 15.10 16.07
N TYR A 15 20.20 14.14 15.37
CA TYR A 15 19.01 14.40 14.56
C TYR A 15 17.76 14.42 15.44
N ALA A 16 16.87 15.38 15.18
CA ALA A 16 15.59 15.45 15.87
C ALA A 16 14.68 14.30 15.45
N SER A 17 14.06 13.66 16.43
CA SER A 17 13.14 12.53 16.25
C SER A 17 11.87 12.68 17.05
N ARG A 18 10.81 12.00 16.64
CA ARG A 18 9.52 11.96 17.34
C ARG A 18 8.86 10.62 17.14
N GLU A 19 8.46 9.97 18.22
CA GLU A 19 7.69 8.73 18.20
C GLU A 19 6.18 8.98 18.24
N ASN A 20 5.44 8.06 17.60
CA ASN A 20 3.99 7.98 17.75
C ASN A 20 3.64 7.17 19.00
N PHE A 21 2.95 7.80 19.94
CA PHE A 21 2.40 7.15 21.13
C PHE A 21 0.89 6.93 20.96
N SER A 22 0.50 5.96 20.13
CA SER A 22 -0.91 5.60 19.99
C SER A 22 -1.31 4.52 21.00
N PHE A 23 -2.26 4.84 21.87
CA PHE A 23 -2.80 3.89 22.86
C PHE A 23 -3.97 3.06 22.34
N LYS A 24 -4.41 3.24 21.08
CA LYS A 24 -5.66 2.66 20.54
C LYS A 24 -5.48 1.79 19.29
N GLY A 25 -4.25 1.39 18.98
CA GLY A 25 -3.95 0.61 17.78
C GLY A 25 -4.02 1.40 16.46
N ASP A 26 -4.19 2.74 16.51
CA ASP A 26 -3.99 3.60 15.36
C ASP A 26 -2.47 3.78 15.15
N ILE A 27 -1.98 3.74 13.91
CA ILE A 27 -0.54 3.77 13.63
C ILE A 27 -0.17 4.94 12.70
N MET A 28 1.03 5.50 12.94
CA MET A 28 1.70 6.35 11.98
C MET A 28 2.32 5.45 10.90
N HIS A 29 1.68 5.35 9.77
CA HIS A 29 2.03 4.43 8.70
C HIS A 29 2.50 5.14 7.42
N ASN A 30 2.67 6.44 7.45
CA ASN A 30 3.26 7.22 6.37
C ASN A 30 4.70 6.77 6.07
N LYS A 31 5.07 6.75 4.79
CA LYS A 31 6.41 6.50 4.30
C LYS A 31 6.73 7.58 3.28
N PHE A 32 7.41 8.63 3.70
CA PHE A 32 7.82 9.68 2.77
C PHE A 32 9.09 10.39 3.22
N PHE A 33 9.78 10.96 2.25
CA PHE A 33 10.86 11.93 2.45
C PHE A 33 10.50 13.22 1.74
N ILE A 34 10.91 14.33 2.32
CA ILE A 34 10.83 15.65 1.70
C ILE A 34 12.26 16.18 1.60
N VAL A 35 12.68 16.54 0.38
CA VAL A 35 14.02 17.07 0.14
C VAL A 35 13.91 18.46 -0.49
N ASP A 36 14.60 19.42 0.12
CA ASP A 36 14.69 20.82 -0.34
C ASP A 36 13.31 21.50 -0.52
N ASN A 37 12.29 21.08 0.25
CA ASN A 37 10.89 21.55 0.09
C ASN A 37 10.35 21.45 -1.35
N LYS A 38 10.88 20.57 -2.14
CA LYS A 38 10.63 20.48 -3.57
C LYS A 38 10.44 19.06 -4.09
N TYR A 39 11.17 18.11 -3.53
CA TYR A 39 11.07 16.71 -3.92
C TYR A 39 10.36 15.93 -2.84
N VAL A 40 9.46 15.05 -3.24
CA VAL A 40 8.78 14.09 -2.35
C VAL A 40 9.02 12.69 -2.89
N TRP A 41 9.54 11.82 -2.04
CA TRP A 41 9.57 10.38 -2.26
C TRP A 41 8.53 9.75 -1.34
N THR A 42 7.67 8.88 -1.87
CA THR A 42 6.63 8.19 -1.10
C THR A 42 6.18 6.91 -1.79
N GLY A 43 5.42 6.10 -1.06
CA GLY A 43 4.85 4.84 -1.57
C GLY A 43 4.62 3.82 -0.47
N SER A 44 4.73 2.55 -0.81
CA SER A 44 4.45 1.44 0.10
C SER A 44 5.66 0.96 0.90
N SER A 45 6.89 1.28 0.47
CA SER A 45 8.12 0.71 1.02
C SER A 45 8.43 1.21 2.44
N ASN A 46 8.59 0.30 3.39
CA ASN A 46 9.20 0.58 4.68
C ASN A 46 10.71 0.78 4.52
N ILE A 47 11.31 1.63 5.36
CA ILE A 47 12.75 1.79 5.42
C ILE A 47 13.32 0.69 6.32
N SER A 48 13.40 -0.50 5.78
CA SER A 48 13.84 -1.73 6.45
C SER A 48 14.58 -2.62 5.45
N GLY A 49 15.29 -3.64 5.95
CA GLY A 49 15.98 -4.61 5.10
C GLY A 49 15.03 -5.29 4.10
N THR A 50 13.85 -5.71 4.53
CA THR A 50 12.85 -6.34 3.66
C THR A 50 12.12 -5.34 2.76
N GLY A 51 11.91 -4.10 3.22
CA GLY A 51 11.20 -3.07 2.46
C GLY A 51 12.02 -2.47 1.32
N THR A 52 13.21 -1.97 1.64
CA THR A 52 14.11 -1.31 0.66
C THR A 52 15.13 -2.25 0.03
N GLY A 53 15.34 -3.43 0.61
CA GLY A 53 16.28 -4.44 0.12
C GLY A 53 15.77 -5.30 -1.05
N GLY A 54 14.55 -5.04 -1.55
CA GLY A 54 13.99 -5.74 -2.71
C GLY A 54 13.34 -7.08 -2.39
N TYR A 55 13.16 -7.42 -1.11
CA TYR A 55 12.52 -8.65 -0.69
C TYR A 55 10.99 -8.60 -0.83
N ASN A 56 10.36 -7.51 -0.38
CA ASN A 56 8.94 -7.28 -0.55
C ASN A 56 8.63 -6.58 -1.88
N ALA A 57 7.55 -6.95 -2.55
CA ALA A 57 7.03 -6.21 -3.68
C ALA A 57 6.47 -4.85 -3.21
N ASN A 58 7.14 -3.78 -3.59
CA ASN A 58 6.81 -2.41 -3.23
C ASN A 58 6.72 -1.51 -4.47
N VAL A 59 5.98 -0.43 -4.33
CA VAL A 59 5.98 0.66 -5.31
C VAL A 59 6.23 1.98 -4.60
N VAL A 60 7.10 2.79 -5.21
CA VAL A 60 7.42 4.14 -4.75
C VAL A 60 7.38 5.11 -5.92
N VAL A 61 7.16 6.36 -5.61
CA VAL A 61 7.18 7.45 -6.60
C VAL A 61 7.98 8.62 -6.05
N SER A 62 8.73 9.27 -6.93
CA SER A 62 9.40 10.53 -6.66
C SER A 62 8.75 11.64 -7.48
N LEU A 63 8.29 12.69 -6.81
CA LEU A 63 7.66 13.85 -7.43
C LEU A 63 8.51 15.10 -7.19
N LYS A 64 8.70 15.89 -8.25
CA LYS A 64 9.30 17.22 -8.16
C LYS A 64 8.18 18.25 -8.21
N SER A 65 7.75 18.73 -7.05
CA SER A 65 6.68 19.73 -6.93
C SER A 65 6.74 20.41 -5.57
N GLU A 66 7.02 21.71 -5.57
CA GLU A 66 6.99 22.53 -4.35
C GLU A 66 5.57 22.59 -3.75
N PHE A 67 4.54 22.52 -4.61
CA PHE A 67 3.16 22.50 -4.15
C PHE A 67 2.85 21.20 -3.37
N ILE A 68 3.19 20.03 -3.89
CA ILE A 68 3.00 18.74 -3.19
C ILE A 68 3.90 18.68 -1.95
N ALA A 69 5.18 19.05 -2.05
CA ALA A 69 6.12 19.06 -0.93
C ALA A 69 5.63 19.91 0.24
N LYS A 70 5.01 21.06 -0.03
CA LYS A 70 4.38 21.91 1.00
C LYS A 70 3.32 21.15 1.82
N TYR A 71 2.45 20.36 1.18
CA TYR A 71 1.41 19.63 1.92
C TYR A 71 1.99 18.45 2.70
N TYR A 72 2.99 17.75 2.17
CA TYR A 72 3.73 16.75 2.94
C TYR A 72 4.47 17.37 4.13
N LEU A 73 5.02 18.58 3.98
CA LEU A 73 5.65 19.32 5.08
C LEU A 73 4.64 19.66 6.18
N ILE A 74 3.44 20.14 5.82
CA ILE A 74 2.36 20.40 6.79
C ILE A 74 1.98 19.12 7.55
N GLU A 75 1.89 18.00 6.85
CA GLU A 75 1.59 16.69 7.46
C GLU A 75 2.72 16.28 8.41
N PHE A 76 3.97 16.38 7.96
CA PHE A 76 5.15 16.10 8.77
C PHE A 76 5.21 16.96 10.02
N GLU A 77 5.05 18.28 9.89
CA GLU A 77 5.11 19.22 11.01
C GLU A 77 4.05 18.95 12.07
N GLN A 78 2.83 18.58 11.67
CA GLN A 78 1.81 18.17 12.62
C GLN A 78 2.26 16.97 13.45
N MET A 79 2.73 15.91 12.80
CA MET A 79 3.20 14.70 13.47
C MET A 79 4.45 15.00 14.33
N PHE A 80 5.39 15.78 13.81
CA PHE A 80 6.61 16.17 14.55
C PHE A 80 6.30 17.01 15.79
N ASN A 81 5.21 17.78 15.79
CA ASN A 81 4.70 18.49 16.95
C ASN A 81 3.80 17.63 17.87
N GLY A 82 3.70 16.31 17.62
CA GLY A 82 2.97 15.36 18.45
C GLY A 82 1.49 15.21 18.11
N TYR A 83 1.01 15.80 17.00
CA TYR A 83 -0.36 15.64 16.53
C TYR A 83 -0.45 14.49 15.52
N PHE A 84 -0.91 13.35 15.97
CA PHE A 84 -1.10 12.16 15.14
C PHE A 84 -2.58 11.86 14.94
N HIS A 85 -2.91 11.11 13.90
CA HIS A 85 -4.23 10.55 13.63
C HIS A 85 -5.33 11.62 13.65
N ARG A 86 -6.35 11.41 14.45
CA ARG A 86 -7.48 12.34 14.58
C ARG A 86 -7.15 13.65 15.29
N ALA A 87 -6.02 13.73 15.99
CA ALA A 87 -5.55 14.95 16.62
C ALA A 87 -4.96 15.96 15.61
N LYS A 88 -4.61 15.50 14.41
CA LYS A 88 -4.17 16.40 13.34
C LYS A 88 -5.28 17.35 12.92
N LYS A 89 -4.92 18.60 12.63
CA LYS A 89 -5.85 19.59 12.09
C LYS A 89 -6.18 19.27 10.64
N LYS A 90 -7.46 19.39 10.28
CA LYS A 90 -7.88 19.29 8.88
C LYS A 90 -7.19 20.35 8.04
N LEU A 91 -6.68 19.94 6.89
CA LEU A 91 -6.16 20.88 5.91
C LEU A 91 -7.26 21.84 5.46
N LYS A 92 -6.92 23.14 5.32
CA LYS A 92 -7.87 24.16 4.86
C LYS A 92 -8.36 23.87 3.42
N LYS A 93 -7.46 23.38 2.56
CA LYS A 93 -7.79 22.96 1.21
C LYS A 93 -8.23 21.50 1.24
N LYS A 94 -9.46 21.22 0.82
CA LYS A 94 -10.01 19.87 0.81
C LYS A 94 -9.44 19.00 -0.30
N ASP A 95 -9.18 19.60 -1.46
CA ASP A 95 -8.67 18.92 -2.64
C ASP A 95 -7.27 19.44 -2.95
N ILE A 96 -6.26 18.60 -2.67
CA ILE A 96 -4.87 18.90 -2.98
C ILE A 96 -4.61 18.31 -4.36
N GLU A 97 -4.74 19.17 -5.38
CA GLU A 97 -4.62 18.79 -6.78
C GLU A 97 -3.68 19.76 -7.49
N VAL A 98 -2.83 19.20 -8.35
CA VAL A 98 -1.88 19.96 -9.16
C VAL A 98 -1.56 19.19 -10.44
N ASP A 99 -1.37 19.92 -11.53
CA ASP A 99 -0.76 19.38 -12.74
C ASP A 99 0.77 19.37 -12.60
N ILE A 100 1.36 18.21 -12.87
CA ILE A 100 2.81 18.02 -12.93
C ILE A 100 3.15 17.45 -14.30
N ASP A 101 3.61 18.29 -15.21
CA ASP A 101 4.00 17.92 -16.56
C ASP A 101 2.92 17.16 -17.35
N GLY A 102 1.65 17.59 -17.23
CA GLY A 102 0.50 16.99 -17.89
C GLY A 102 -0.10 15.78 -17.16
N GLN A 103 0.35 15.50 -15.95
CA GLN A 103 -0.23 14.51 -15.05
C GLN A 103 -1.03 15.23 -13.94
N GLU A 104 -2.31 14.93 -13.82
CA GLU A 104 -3.14 15.43 -12.72
C GLU A 104 -2.86 14.60 -11.46
N VAL A 105 -2.23 15.22 -10.46
CA VAL A 105 -1.85 14.57 -9.20
C VAL A 105 -2.77 15.05 -8.09
N SER A 106 -3.53 14.11 -7.48
CA SER A 106 -4.34 14.35 -6.28
C SER A 106 -3.70 13.67 -5.08
N LEU A 107 -3.64 14.38 -3.93
CA LEU A 107 -3.04 13.92 -2.70
C LEU A 107 -4.06 13.88 -1.56
N PHE A 108 -4.09 12.77 -0.84
CA PHE A 108 -4.94 12.56 0.34
C PHE A 108 -4.11 12.11 1.53
N PHE A 109 -4.36 12.69 2.71
CA PHE A 109 -3.81 12.22 3.99
C PHE A 109 -4.93 11.67 4.88
N SER A 110 -4.78 10.43 5.33
CA SER A 110 -5.69 9.84 6.32
C SER A 110 -5.33 10.33 7.74
N PRO A 111 -6.32 10.34 8.65
CA PRO A 111 -7.71 9.96 8.47
C PRO A 111 -8.63 11.07 7.94
N GLN A 112 -8.15 12.29 7.71
CA GLN A 112 -8.99 13.44 7.37
C GLN A 112 -9.30 13.58 5.88
N GLY A 113 -8.50 12.94 5.01
CA GLY A 113 -8.58 13.09 3.54
C GLY A 113 -9.67 12.24 2.89
N TYR A 114 -10.05 11.12 3.52
CA TYR A 114 -11.04 10.19 2.98
C TYR A 114 -10.67 9.68 1.57
N ALA A 115 -9.44 9.20 1.40
CA ALA A 115 -8.87 8.81 0.12
C ALA A 115 -9.71 7.76 -0.63
N MET A 116 -10.28 6.76 0.08
CA MET A 116 -11.15 5.76 -0.54
C MET A 116 -12.42 6.37 -1.11
N TYR A 117 -13.11 7.18 -0.33
CA TYR A 117 -14.41 7.73 -0.76
C TYR A 117 -14.29 8.90 -1.73
N ARG A 118 -13.22 9.69 -1.65
CA ARG A 118 -13.06 10.91 -2.45
C ARG A 118 -12.14 10.72 -3.67
N GLY A 119 -11.35 9.66 -3.69
CA GLY A 119 -10.39 9.39 -4.74
C GLY A 119 -10.56 8.01 -5.38
N VAL A 120 -10.30 6.94 -4.62
CA VAL A 120 -10.22 5.57 -5.15
C VAL A 120 -11.57 5.09 -5.71
N ILE A 121 -12.64 5.19 -4.92
CA ILE A 121 -13.99 4.75 -5.33
C ILE A 121 -14.52 5.51 -6.55
N PRO A 122 -14.44 6.86 -6.62
CA PRO A 122 -14.81 7.59 -7.83
C PRO A 122 -14.06 7.08 -9.07
N LEU A 123 -12.75 6.89 -8.97
CA LEU A 123 -11.93 6.44 -10.09
C LEU A 123 -12.30 5.02 -10.55
N ILE A 124 -12.60 4.09 -9.61
CA ILE A 124 -13.14 2.76 -9.94
C ILE A 124 -14.49 2.86 -10.66
N ARG A 125 -15.38 3.76 -10.22
CA ARG A 125 -16.69 3.96 -10.87
C ARG A 125 -16.58 4.49 -12.29
N GLU A 126 -15.61 5.33 -12.54
CA GLU A 126 -15.36 5.95 -13.85
C GLU A 126 -14.63 5.03 -14.82
N SER A 127 -14.04 3.93 -14.35
CA SER A 127 -13.26 3.00 -15.16
C SER A 127 -14.06 2.39 -16.32
N LYS A 128 -13.40 2.21 -17.47
CA LYS A 128 -14.00 1.73 -18.72
C LYS A 128 -13.37 0.44 -19.26
N GLU A 129 -12.08 0.24 -19.03
CA GLU A 129 -11.29 -0.81 -19.67
C GLU A 129 -10.76 -1.84 -18.66
N SER A 130 -9.97 -1.38 -17.71
CA SER A 130 -9.24 -2.29 -16.81
C SER A 130 -8.96 -1.70 -15.43
N ILE A 131 -8.87 -2.59 -14.44
CA ILE A 131 -8.42 -2.30 -13.09
C ILE A 131 -7.48 -3.43 -12.66
N ASP A 132 -6.20 -3.12 -12.46
CA ASP A 132 -5.19 -4.01 -11.93
C ASP A 132 -4.80 -3.54 -10.52
N VAL A 133 -5.08 -4.37 -9.52
CA VAL A 133 -4.88 -4.03 -8.10
C VAL A 133 -3.76 -4.88 -7.51
N SER A 134 -2.80 -4.24 -6.83
CA SER A 134 -1.74 -4.90 -6.06
C SER A 134 -1.77 -4.39 -4.62
N VAL A 135 -2.18 -5.22 -3.66
CA VAL A 135 -2.41 -4.75 -2.30
C VAL A 135 -2.01 -5.77 -1.24
N PHE A 136 -1.43 -5.24 -0.14
CA PHE A 136 -1.17 -6.03 1.03
C PHE A 136 -2.50 -6.44 1.72
N PHE A 137 -3.29 -5.50 2.24
CA PHE A 137 -4.61 -5.77 2.82
C PHE A 137 -5.75 -5.19 1.98
N LEU A 138 -6.77 -6.00 1.71
CA LEU A 138 -8.03 -5.60 1.09
C LEU A 138 -9.22 -6.06 1.96
N THR A 139 -9.62 -5.21 2.90
CA THR A 139 -10.78 -5.47 3.80
C THR A 139 -11.89 -4.42 3.65
N HIS A 140 -11.67 -3.36 2.86
CA HIS A 140 -12.59 -2.24 2.72
C HIS A 140 -13.82 -2.63 1.90
N LYS A 141 -14.99 -2.80 2.55
CA LYS A 141 -16.22 -3.32 1.96
C LYS A 141 -16.68 -2.54 0.72
N ASN A 142 -16.65 -1.20 0.76
CA ASN A 142 -17.17 -0.39 -0.33
C ASN A 142 -16.25 -0.43 -1.55
N VAL A 143 -14.92 -0.45 -1.37
CA VAL A 143 -13.99 -0.63 -2.48
C VAL A 143 -14.21 -1.98 -3.15
N SER A 144 -14.31 -3.06 -2.39
CA SER A 144 -14.56 -4.41 -2.95
C SER A 144 -15.89 -4.50 -3.68
N LYS A 145 -16.94 -3.84 -3.16
CA LYS A 145 -18.23 -3.72 -3.86
C LYS A 145 -18.11 -2.97 -5.18
N GLU A 146 -17.36 -1.87 -5.23
CA GLU A 146 -17.19 -1.08 -6.45
C GLU A 146 -16.35 -1.83 -7.51
N LEU A 147 -15.37 -2.65 -7.08
CA LEU A 147 -14.64 -3.55 -8.00
C LEU A 147 -15.59 -4.58 -8.64
N VAL A 148 -16.51 -5.16 -7.86
CA VAL A 148 -17.54 -6.06 -8.39
C VAL A 148 -18.47 -5.33 -9.35
N LEU A 149 -18.92 -4.12 -9.03
CA LEU A 149 -19.74 -3.31 -9.93
C LEU A 149 -18.98 -2.93 -11.22
N ALA A 150 -17.68 -2.65 -11.14
CA ALA A 150 -16.85 -2.43 -12.32
C ALA A 150 -16.80 -3.69 -13.21
N LYS A 151 -16.58 -4.86 -12.62
CA LYS A 151 -16.63 -6.15 -13.33
C LYS A 151 -17.96 -6.37 -14.03
N GLN A 152 -19.07 -6.07 -13.36
CA GLN A 152 -20.42 -6.18 -13.91
C GLN A 152 -20.66 -5.22 -15.09
N ARG A 153 -19.99 -4.07 -15.13
CA ARG A 153 -20.00 -3.14 -16.26
C ARG A 153 -19.16 -3.61 -17.46
N GLY A 154 -18.45 -4.74 -17.32
CA GLY A 154 -17.57 -5.27 -18.36
C GLY A 154 -16.11 -4.84 -18.26
N VAL A 155 -15.72 -4.14 -17.18
CA VAL A 155 -14.32 -3.77 -16.94
C VAL A 155 -13.51 -5.01 -16.59
N SER A 156 -12.31 -5.16 -17.15
CA SER A 156 -11.38 -6.22 -16.81
C SER A 156 -10.76 -5.92 -15.43
N VAL A 157 -11.08 -6.72 -14.41
CA VAL A 157 -10.56 -6.52 -13.04
C VAL A 157 -9.69 -7.69 -12.64
N ARG A 158 -8.47 -7.42 -12.17
CA ARG A 158 -7.53 -8.41 -11.61
C ARG A 158 -6.97 -7.91 -10.28
N VAL A 159 -6.71 -8.81 -9.34
CA VAL A 159 -6.17 -8.47 -8.03
C VAL A 159 -5.03 -9.42 -7.67
N ILE A 160 -3.90 -8.86 -7.21
CA ILE A 160 -2.84 -9.61 -6.51
C ILE A 160 -2.93 -9.22 -5.03
N LEU A 161 -3.02 -10.22 -4.16
CA LEU A 161 -3.12 -10.07 -2.71
C LEU A 161 -2.00 -10.82 -2.02
N ASP A 162 -1.56 -10.33 -0.89
CA ASP A 162 -0.59 -10.95 0.01
C ASP A 162 -1.13 -12.21 0.69
N ALA A 163 -0.30 -13.25 0.84
CA ALA A 163 -0.68 -14.52 1.45
C ALA A 163 -1.05 -14.37 2.93
N THR A 164 -0.25 -13.63 3.72
CA THR A 164 -0.58 -13.35 5.14
C THR A 164 -1.92 -12.59 5.27
N ALA A 165 -2.17 -11.65 4.35
CA ALA A 165 -3.41 -10.90 4.36
C ALA A 165 -4.62 -11.73 3.91
N ALA A 166 -4.44 -12.78 3.11
CA ALA A 166 -5.50 -13.69 2.70
C ALA A 166 -6.07 -14.48 3.88
N THR A 167 -5.24 -14.85 4.88
CA THR A 167 -5.69 -15.56 6.09
C THR A 167 -6.54 -14.71 7.02
N ASN A 168 -6.52 -13.37 6.84
CA ASN A 168 -7.31 -12.47 7.66
C ASN A 168 -8.83 -12.68 7.44
N GLY A 169 -9.60 -12.98 8.49
CA GLY A 169 -11.03 -13.23 8.41
C GLY A 169 -11.89 -12.08 7.86
N TYR A 170 -11.34 -10.87 7.72
CA TYR A 170 -12.00 -9.73 7.10
C TYR A 170 -11.60 -9.53 5.62
N SER A 171 -10.63 -10.29 5.11
CA SER A 171 -10.17 -10.23 3.72
C SER A 171 -11.33 -10.38 2.73
N LYS A 172 -11.25 -9.68 1.61
CA LYS A 172 -12.32 -9.66 0.59
C LYS A 172 -11.99 -10.46 -0.65
N HIS A 173 -10.88 -11.17 -0.68
CA HIS A 173 -10.46 -11.94 -1.86
C HIS A 173 -11.49 -13.00 -2.26
N ASN A 174 -12.04 -13.78 -1.32
CA ASN A 174 -13.06 -14.76 -1.62
C ASN A 174 -14.36 -14.12 -2.13
N TYR A 175 -14.80 -13.01 -1.51
CA TYR A 175 -15.93 -12.25 -2.02
C TYR A 175 -15.73 -11.78 -3.48
N LEU A 176 -14.51 -11.34 -3.84
CA LEU A 176 -14.19 -10.96 -5.21
C LEU A 176 -14.20 -12.16 -6.16
N ARG A 177 -13.60 -13.29 -5.77
CA ARG A 177 -13.59 -14.55 -6.53
C ARG A 177 -15.01 -15.06 -6.79
N GLU A 178 -15.87 -15.08 -5.77
CA GLU A 178 -17.29 -15.47 -5.86
C GLU A 178 -18.06 -14.58 -6.86
N ASN A 179 -17.64 -13.34 -7.06
CA ASN A 179 -18.22 -12.41 -8.03
C ASN A 179 -17.47 -12.36 -9.37
N GLY A 180 -16.66 -13.38 -9.69
CA GLY A 180 -16.01 -13.57 -10.98
C GLY A 180 -14.81 -12.65 -11.24
N ILE A 181 -14.22 -12.05 -10.18
CA ILE A 181 -12.95 -11.32 -10.29
C ILE A 181 -11.81 -12.29 -10.01
N PRO A 182 -10.85 -12.48 -10.94
CA PRO A 182 -9.65 -13.26 -10.69
C PRO A 182 -8.79 -12.56 -9.62
N VAL A 183 -8.53 -13.28 -8.54
CA VAL A 183 -7.64 -12.85 -7.46
C VAL A 183 -6.56 -13.91 -7.29
N LYS A 184 -5.32 -13.57 -7.58
CA LYS A 184 -4.16 -14.38 -7.24
C LYS A 184 -3.64 -13.95 -5.88
N VAL A 185 -3.42 -14.92 -5.01
CA VAL A 185 -2.67 -14.74 -3.76
C VAL A 185 -1.24 -15.16 -4.05
N GLU A 186 -0.29 -14.28 -3.74
CA GLU A 186 1.12 -14.55 -4.02
C GLU A 186 1.67 -15.68 -3.13
N ASP A 187 2.71 -16.37 -3.63
CA ASP A 187 3.39 -17.47 -2.97
C ASP A 187 4.91 -17.21 -2.87
N TRP A 188 5.29 -15.97 -2.73
CA TRP A 188 6.69 -15.55 -2.63
C TRP A 188 7.20 -15.68 -1.18
N GLY A 189 8.53 -15.70 -1.00
CA GLY A 189 9.11 -15.54 0.33
C GLY A 189 8.92 -14.15 0.90
N GLY A 190 8.88 -13.10 0.06
CA GLY A 190 8.54 -11.73 0.45
C GLY A 190 7.03 -11.49 0.46
N LYS A 191 6.63 -10.24 0.69
CA LYS A 191 5.21 -9.85 0.74
C LYS A 191 4.80 -9.04 -0.47
N MET A 192 3.56 -9.23 -0.93
CA MET A 192 2.87 -8.24 -1.76
C MET A 192 2.57 -7.01 -0.90
N HIS A 193 3.57 -6.15 -0.70
CA HIS A 193 3.44 -5.00 0.21
C HIS A 193 2.98 -3.71 -0.48
N MET A 194 2.65 -3.76 -1.76
CA MET A 194 2.08 -2.61 -2.49
C MET A 194 0.69 -2.22 -1.94
N LYS A 195 0.30 -0.99 -2.17
CA LYS A 195 -1.05 -0.46 -1.93
C LYS A 195 -1.36 0.44 -3.12
N SER A 196 -1.60 -0.21 -4.26
CA SER A 196 -1.65 0.47 -5.54
C SER A 196 -2.64 -0.17 -6.51
N ALA A 197 -3.01 0.59 -7.52
CA ALA A 197 -3.77 0.10 -8.66
C ALA A 197 -3.45 0.91 -9.92
N LEU A 198 -3.58 0.25 -11.06
CA LEU A 198 -3.61 0.89 -12.37
C LEU A 198 -5.02 0.78 -12.94
N ILE A 199 -5.60 1.90 -13.32
CA ILE A 199 -6.96 1.99 -13.87
C ILE A 199 -6.90 2.53 -15.30
N ASP A 200 -7.55 1.81 -16.21
CA ASP A 200 -7.64 2.12 -17.66
C ASP A 200 -6.26 2.34 -18.30
N ASN A 201 -5.25 1.59 -17.84
CA ASN A 201 -3.86 1.64 -18.31
C ASN A 201 -3.22 3.05 -18.29
N LYS A 202 -3.73 3.97 -17.48
CA LYS A 202 -3.26 5.37 -17.45
C LYS A 202 -3.33 6.05 -16.09
N ASN A 203 -4.17 5.58 -15.16
CA ASN A 203 -4.36 6.24 -13.88
C ASN A 203 -3.78 5.36 -12.76
N LEU A 204 -2.79 5.86 -12.04
CA LEU A 204 -2.14 5.17 -10.95
C LEU A 204 -2.68 5.63 -9.59
N ILE A 205 -2.91 4.68 -8.71
CA ILE A 205 -3.12 4.88 -7.28
C ILE A 205 -1.89 4.33 -6.58
N ILE A 206 -1.21 5.14 -5.76
CA ILE A 206 0.00 4.74 -5.03
C ILE A 206 -0.03 5.38 -3.65
N GLY A 207 0.41 4.65 -2.63
CA GLY A 207 0.55 5.23 -1.29
C GLY A 207 0.96 4.23 -0.23
N SER A 208 0.88 4.70 1.01
CA SER A 208 1.14 3.87 2.19
C SER A 208 -0.10 3.12 2.67
N MET A 209 -1.30 3.58 2.25
CA MET A 209 -2.58 3.19 2.84
C MET A 209 -3.01 1.79 2.43
N ASN A 210 -3.06 0.86 3.38
CA ASN A 210 -3.75 -0.41 3.20
C ASN A 210 -5.24 -0.17 2.90
N TRP A 211 -5.83 -0.95 2.02
CA TRP A 211 -7.23 -0.79 1.59
C TRP A 211 -8.19 -1.36 2.64
N THR A 212 -8.15 -0.73 3.82
CA THR A 212 -8.89 -1.10 5.02
C THR A 212 -9.63 0.09 5.61
N SER A 213 -10.62 -0.17 6.46
CA SER A 213 -11.31 0.91 7.19
C SER A 213 -10.38 1.63 8.17
N ALA A 214 -9.37 0.95 8.73
CA ALA A 214 -8.37 1.57 9.60
C ALA A 214 -7.44 2.50 8.82
N GLY A 215 -6.95 2.08 7.64
CA GLY A 215 -6.16 2.92 6.74
C GLY A 215 -6.91 4.20 6.36
N GLU A 216 -8.20 4.09 6.04
CA GLU A 216 -9.03 5.24 5.65
C GLU A 216 -9.30 6.22 6.80
N SER A 217 -9.60 5.73 8.02
CA SER A 217 -10.26 6.53 9.05
C SER A 217 -9.55 6.61 10.41
N LYS A 218 -8.40 5.95 10.55
CA LYS A 218 -7.67 5.86 11.82
C LYS A 218 -6.19 6.21 11.71
N ASN A 219 -5.48 5.52 10.81
CA ASN A 219 -4.03 5.64 10.66
C ASN A 219 -3.60 6.98 10.04
N ASP A 220 -2.34 7.35 10.24
CA ASP A 220 -1.69 8.37 9.42
C ASP A 220 -1.15 7.70 8.15
N GLU A 221 -1.76 8.01 7.03
CA GLU A 221 -1.43 7.45 5.71
C GLU A 221 -1.41 8.55 4.65
N ASN A 222 -0.79 8.27 3.52
CA ASN A 222 -0.95 9.07 2.33
C ASN A 222 -1.37 8.21 1.14
N THR A 223 -2.13 8.83 0.23
CA THR A 223 -2.52 8.25 -1.05
C THR A 223 -2.39 9.30 -2.14
N LEU A 224 -1.71 8.94 -3.21
CA LEU A 224 -1.62 9.70 -4.45
C LEU A 224 -2.48 9.05 -5.51
N ILE A 225 -3.21 9.85 -6.27
CA ILE A 225 -3.84 9.47 -7.53
C ILE A 225 -3.18 10.30 -8.62
N ILE A 226 -2.59 9.63 -9.61
CA ILE A 226 -1.88 10.25 -10.71
C ILE A 226 -2.63 9.87 -11.99
N LYS A 227 -3.43 10.79 -12.53
CA LYS A 227 -4.11 10.58 -13.80
C LYS A 227 -3.16 10.88 -14.96
N ASN A 228 -3.31 10.12 -16.04
CA ASN A 228 -2.42 10.16 -17.21
C ASN A 228 -0.95 9.99 -16.81
N ALA A 229 -0.68 9.03 -15.90
CA ALA A 229 0.64 8.76 -15.38
C ALA A 229 1.60 8.33 -16.51
N LYS A 230 2.76 8.97 -16.58
CA LYS A 230 3.80 8.68 -17.58
C LYS A 230 4.35 7.26 -17.43
N ASP A 231 4.41 6.77 -16.19
CA ASP A 231 4.94 5.45 -15.83
C ASP A 231 3.87 4.35 -15.82
N ALA A 232 2.66 4.64 -16.33
CA ALA A 232 1.56 3.66 -16.36
C ALA A 232 1.93 2.39 -17.13
N SER A 233 2.63 2.50 -18.26
CA SER A 233 3.10 1.35 -19.03
C SER A 233 4.09 0.50 -18.24
N SER A 234 5.10 1.11 -17.66
CA SER A 234 6.11 0.39 -16.85
C SER A 234 5.47 -0.29 -15.63
N TYR A 235 4.49 0.37 -15.00
CA TYR A 235 3.71 -0.26 -13.92
C TYR A 235 2.92 -1.47 -14.44
N LYS A 236 2.30 -1.35 -15.62
CA LYS A 236 1.53 -2.45 -16.25
C LYS A 236 2.41 -3.65 -16.55
N ASP A 237 3.60 -3.41 -17.10
CA ASP A 237 4.56 -4.47 -17.42
C ASP A 237 4.99 -5.20 -16.14
N PHE A 238 5.35 -4.46 -15.09
CA PHE A 238 5.69 -5.02 -13.80
C PHE A 238 4.50 -5.78 -13.14
N TYR A 239 3.28 -5.24 -13.23
CA TYR A 239 2.09 -5.96 -12.76
C TYR A 239 1.90 -7.29 -13.49
N ASN A 240 2.08 -7.30 -14.81
CA ASN A 240 1.95 -8.53 -15.61
C ASN A 240 3.03 -9.56 -15.24
N GLU A 241 4.28 -9.14 -15.06
CA GLU A 241 5.35 -10.03 -14.59
C GLU A 241 4.99 -10.68 -13.25
N MET A 242 4.54 -9.89 -12.28
CA MET A 242 4.07 -10.42 -11.00
C MET A 242 2.89 -11.37 -11.16
N TRP A 243 1.88 -10.97 -11.98
CA TRP A 243 0.69 -11.78 -12.23
C TRP A 243 1.05 -13.14 -12.85
N ASP A 244 1.93 -13.14 -13.83
CA ASP A 244 2.33 -14.34 -14.58
C ASP A 244 3.27 -15.24 -13.75
N SER A 245 4.02 -14.68 -12.81
CA SER A 245 4.87 -15.45 -11.89
C SER A 245 4.07 -16.24 -10.85
N ILE A 246 2.86 -15.81 -10.51
CA ILE A 246 2.00 -16.49 -9.52
C ILE A 246 1.21 -17.61 -10.22
N PRO A 247 1.34 -18.87 -9.79
CA PRO A 247 0.63 -20.01 -10.38
C PRO A 247 -0.90 -19.86 -10.39
N ASP A 248 -1.56 -20.36 -11.43
CA ASP A 248 -3.04 -20.27 -11.57
C ASP A 248 -3.80 -21.08 -10.51
N LYS A 249 -3.17 -22.04 -9.83
CA LYS A 249 -3.78 -22.73 -8.68
C LYS A 249 -4.23 -21.74 -7.60
N TRP A 250 -3.51 -20.61 -7.45
CA TRP A 250 -3.79 -19.56 -6.49
C TRP A 250 -4.90 -18.57 -6.89
N LEU A 251 -5.55 -18.81 -8.02
CA LEU A 251 -6.84 -18.18 -8.35
C LEU A 251 -8.01 -18.73 -7.52
N LYS A 252 -7.89 -19.94 -7.00
CA LYS A 252 -8.96 -20.66 -6.29
C LYS A 252 -8.61 -21.02 -4.86
N ASN A 253 -7.34 -21.19 -4.57
CA ASN A 253 -6.80 -21.54 -3.27
C ASN A 253 -5.89 -20.41 -2.79
N ASP A 254 -5.50 -20.45 -1.53
CA ASP A 254 -4.55 -19.53 -0.95
C ASP A 254 -3.32 -20.30 -0.49
N PRO A 255 -2.10 -19.84 -0.82
CA PRO A 255 -0.89 -20.39 -0.24
C PRO A 255 -0.82 -19.99 1.24
N MET A 256 -0.14 -20.78 2.03
CA MET A 256 0.33 -20.36 3.35
C MET A 256 1.53 -19.43 3.15
N ALA A 257 1.61 -18.36 3.94
CA ALA A 257 2.66 -17.35 3.79
C ALA A 257 4.05 -17.90 4.14
N GLU A 258 4.10 -18.86 5.07
CA GLU A 258 5.30 -19.61 5.40
C GLU A 258 5.02 -21.09 5.22
N SER A 259 5.46 -21.66 4.09
CA SER A 259 5.25 -23.08 3.77
C SER A 259 6.15 -23.55 2.64
N ILE A 260 6.28 -24.88 2.49
CA ILE A 260 6.98 -25.50 1.37
C ILE A 260 6.38 -25.15 0.00
N GLU A 261 5.15 -24.62 -0.04
CA GLU A 261 4.46 -24.18 -1.26
C GLU A 261 4.72 -22.71 -1.61
N SER A 262 5.26 -21.92 -0.69
CA SER A 262 5.52 -20.48 -0.84
C SER A 262 6.99 -20.16 -1.08
N GLY A 263 7.58 -20.80 -2.08
CA GLY A 263 8.90 -20.49 -2.56
C GLY A 263 10.02 -20.72 -1.53
N TYR A 264 10.75 -19.65 -1.18
CA TYR A 264 11.90 -19.71 -0.28
C TYR A 264 11.56 -19.40 1.18
N SER A 265 10.29 -19.28 1.54
CA SER A 265 9.87 -18.83 2.87
C SER A 265 10.36 -19.77 4.00
N CYS A 266 10.57 -21.03 3.72
CA CYS A 266 11.09 -22.01 4.70
C CYS A 266 12.62 -22.04 4.85
N GLY A 267 13.33 -21.02 4.40
CA GLY A 267 14.80 -21.00 4.47
C GLY A 267 15.40 -19.60 4.36
N ASP A 268 14.63 -18.57 4.62
CA ASP A 268 15.04 -17.16 4.46
C ASP A 268 15.35 -16.44 5.78
N GLY A 269 15.09 -17.09 6.92
CA GLY A 269 15.33 -16.55 8.26
C GLY A 269 14.30 -15.50 8.70
N ILE A 270 13.12 -15.47 8.08
CA ILE A 270 12.07 -14.47 8.33
C ILE A 270 10.79 -15.20 8.73
N ASP A 271 10.12 -14.74 9.79
CA ASP A 271 8.76 -15.09 10.15
C ASP A 271 7.79 -14.47 9.13
N ASN A 272 7.38 -15.26 8.12
CA ASN A 272 6.66 -14.75 6.96
C ASN A 272 5.15 -14.59 7.21
N ASP A 273 4.60 -15.26 8.20
CA ASP A 273 3.18 -15.18 8.54
C ASP A 273 2.90 -14.52 9.90
N PHE A 274 3.96 -14.22 10.66
CA PHE A 274 3.94 -13.53 11.97
C PHE A 274 3.32 -14.37 13.09
N ASP A 275 3.48 -15.68 13.05
CA ASP A 275 3.02 -16.58 14.10
C ASP A 275 4.06 -16.78 15.22
N GLY A 276 5.32 -16.38 14.98
CA GLY A 276 6.46 -16.42 15.92
C GLY A 276 7.38 -17.64 15.69
N ALA A 277 7.05 -18.54 14.76
CA ALA A 277 7.96 -19.56 14.26
C ALA A 277 8.75 -19.03 13.06
N ILE A 278 9.82 -19.69 12.66
CA ILE A 278 10.67 -19.24 11.54
C ILE A 278 11.21 -20.49 10.83
N ASP A 279 11.08 -20.50 9.49
CA ASP A 279 11.62 -21.55 8.63
C ASP A 279 11.19 -22.97 9.09
N MET A 280 12.13 -23.88 9.25
CA MET A 280 11.88 -25.27 9.67
C MET A 280 11.31 -25.41 11.09
N ASN A 281 11.11 -24.33 11.84
CA ASN A 281 10.38 -24.34 13.12
C ASN A 281 8.89 -24.00 12.93
N ASP A 282 8.50 -23.61 11.75
CA ASP A 282 7.10 -23.32 11.38
C ASP A 282 6.39 -24.61 10.91
N ASP A 283 5.14 -24.77 11.34
CA ASP A 283 4.32 -25.95 11.00
C ASP A 283 4.03 -26.02 9.48
N GLY A 284 4.00 -24.90 8.78
CA GLY A 284 3.82 -24.83 7.33
C GLY A 284 5.01 -25.35 6.54
N CYS A 285 6.17 -25.40 7.17
CA CYS A 285 7.44 -25.86 6.59
C CYS A 285 7.79 -27.33 6.92
N LEU A 286 6.98 -28.02 7.73
CA LEU A 286 7.13 -29.41 8.10
C LEU A 286 6.23 -30.30 7.24
#